data_50ab22ad335f3b443de65e8bf39d591a
#
_entry.id   50ab22ad335f3b443de65e8bf39d591a
#
_cell.length_a   1.000
_cell.length_b   1.000
_cell.length_c   1.000
_cell.angle_alpha   90.00
_cell.angle_beta   90.00
_cell.angle_gamma   90.00
#
_symmetry.space_group_name_H-M   'P 1'
#
loop_
_entity.id
_entity.type
_entity.pdbx_description
1 polymer ?
#
loop_
_entity_poly.entity_id
_entity_poly.type
_entity_poly.pdbx_seq_one_letter_code
_entity_poly.pdbx_strand_id
1 'polypeptide(L)'
;FIVATHTDRAHVHNHISNRTPQIALFDFKAFLNISMLLVESENAKVLRQIMLDIVIDFVNQRTGGSTKYINQRDRDFISAFLQEENYRREFTDALRDYVSMGNSKYAIYTDKIYQSIFREKAQEYKQVLHLSKRDSVRDTMYSEVLDLIASYECGLAAMIKDQSTQLGRKLNNWELSDLFSAFESLPLWKPLILR
;
A
#
# COMPACT_ATOMS: atom_id res chain seq x y z
N PHE A 1 -27.25 -24.83 9.97
CA PHE A 1 -28.49 -24.57 10.75
C PHE A 1 -28.78 -25.81 11.59
N ILE A 2 -28.46 -25.77 12.86
CA ILE A 2 -28.74 -26.88 13.78
C ILE A 2 -29.91 -26.42 14.66
N VAL A 3 -30.99 -27.12 14.65
CA VAL A 3 -32.07 -26.92 15.63
C VAL A 3 -31.69 -27.68 16.89
N ALA A 4 -31.46 -26.96 17.98
CA ALA A 4 -31.07 -27.57 19.24
C ALA A 4 -32.18 -28.56 19.74
N THR A 5 -31.80 -29.80 20.01
CA THR A 5 -32.64 -30.80 20.67
C THR A 5 -32.72 -30.52 22.15
N HIS A 6 -33.64 -31.23 22.85
CA HIS A 6 -33.85 -31.05 24.30
C HIS A 6 -32.57 -31.26 25.15
N THR A 7 -31.61 -32.04 24.65
CA THR A 7 -30.34 -32.37 25.32
C THR A 7 -29.35 -31.21 25.20
N ASP A 8 -29.32 -30.46 24.09
CA ASP A 8 -28.44 -29.33 23.86
C ASP A 8 -28.86 -28.10 24.68
N ARG A 9 -30.10 -28.05 25.12
CA ARG A 9 -30.64 -26.97 25.96
C ARG A 9 -30.02 -26.92 27.37
N ALA A 10 -29.55 -28.04 27.88
CA ALA A 10 -28.97 -28.11 29.25
C ALA A 10 -27.71 -27.21 29.44
N HIS A 11 -26.98 -26.96 28.37
CA HIS A 11 -25.79 -26.10 28.38
C HIS A 11 -26.05 -24.60 28.19
N VAL A 12 -27.26 -24.23 27.72
CA VAL A 12 -27.63 -22.85 27.38
C VAL A 12 -28.68 -22.27 28.33
N HIS A 13 -29.03 -22.98 29.37
CA HIS A 13 -30.22 -22.76 30.26
C HIS A 13 -30.25 -21.39 30.95
N ASN A 14 -29.14 -20.69 31.12
CA ASN A 14 -29.10 -19.47 31.94
C ASN A 14 -29.55 -18.20 31.21
N HIS A 15 -29.79 -18.28 29.89
CA HIS A 15 -30.13 -17.09 29.08
C HIS A 15 -31.38 -17.20 28.22
N ILE A 16 -32.11 -18.33 28.27
CA ILE A 16 -33.22 -18.58 27.38
C ILE A 16 -34.49 -18.84 28.18
N SER A 17 -35.56 -18.12 27.85
CA SER A 17 -36.87 -18.32 28.45
C SER A 17 -37.43 -19.72 28.13
N ASN A 18 -37.96 -20.42 29.14
CA ASN A 18 -38.65 -21.73 28.98
C ASN A 18 -39.85 -21.70 28.04
N ARG A 19 -40.30 -20.51 27.60
CA ARG A 19 -41.42 -20.31 26.67
C ARG A 19 -40.98 -20.31 25.20
N THR A 20 -39.71 -20.40 24.91
CA THR A 20 -39.21 -20.38 23.52
C THR A 20 -39.26 -21.79 22.94
N PRO A 21 -40.19 -22.07 21.97
CA PRO A 21 -40.40 -23.43 21.48
C PRO A 21 -39.26 -23.94 20.61
N GLN A 22 -38.57 -23.08 19.91
CA GLN A 22 -37.40 -23.41 19.05
C GLN A 22 -36.29 -22.39 19.18
N ILE A 23 -35.05 -22.84 19.14
CA ILE A 23 -33.84 -22.02 19.19
C ILE A 23 -33.00 -22.40 17.99
N ALA A 24 -32.61 -21.39 17.21
CA ALA A 24 -31.60 -21.58 16.17
C ALA A 24 -30.21 -21.43 16.78
N LEU A 25 -29.37 -22.44 16.65
CA LEU A 25 -27.97 -22.39 16.99
C LEU A 25 -27.16 -22.18 15.71
N PHE A 26 -26.24 -21.28 15.78
CA PHE A 26 -25.27 -21.03 14.71
C PHE A 26 -23.91 -21.56 15.13
N ASP A 27 -23.27 -22.31 14.25
CA ASP A 27 -21.87 -22.65 14.42
C ASP A 27 -20.98 -21.42 14.22
N PHE A 28 -19.69 -21.55 14.58
CA PHE A 28 -18.75 -20.44 14.46
C PHE A 28 -18.62 -19.94 13.01
N LYS A 29 -18.71 -20.85 12.03
CA LYS A 29 -18.65 -20.48 10.61
C LYS A 29 -19.86 -19.64 10.18
N ALA A 30 -21.05 -20.00 10.62
CA ALA A 30 -22.26 -19.22 10.35
C ALA A 30 -22.20 -17.84 11.03
N PHE A 31 -21.71 -17.78 12.28
CA PHE A 31 -21.47 -16.52 12.99
C PHE A 31 -20.51 -15.60 12.21
N LEU A 32 -19.39 -16.13 11.71
CA LEU A 32 -18.45 -15.37 10.90
C LEU A 32 -19.09 -14.86 9.60
N ASN A 33 -19.86 -15.72 8.90
CA ASN A 33 -20.56 -15.32 7.68
C ASN A 33 -21.56 -14.19 7.93
N ILE A 34 -22.34 -14.26 9.02
CA ILE A 34 -23.25 -13.19 9.42
C ILE A 34 -22.48 -11.89 9.70
N SER A 35 -21.36 -11.99 10.42
CA SER A 35 -20.49 -10.83 10.72
C SER A 35 -19.94 -10.16 9.45
N MET A 36 -19.66 -10.94 8.42
CA MET A 36 -19.20 -10.41 7.12
C MET A 36 -20.30 -9.62 6.39
N LEU A 37 -21.56 -9.93 6.62
CA LEU A 37 -22.73 -9.28 5.98
C LEU A 37 -23.18 -8.02 6.73
N LEU A 38 -22.88 -7.90 8.01
CA LEU A 38 -23.27 -6.75 8.84
C LEU A 38 -22.36 -5.54 8.56
N VAL A 39 -22.76 -4.67 7.64
CA VAL A 39 -21.94 -3.54 7.19
C VAL A 39 -21.86 -2.42 8.24
N GLU A 40 -22.97 -2.14 8.94
CA GLU A 40 -23.08 -0.96 9.81
C GLU A 40 -22.69 -1.22 11.29
N SER A 41 -22.44 -2.46 11.67
CA SER A 41 -22.04 -2.81 13.02
C SER A 41 -20.56 -2.58 13.26
N GLU A 42 -20.20 -1.73 14.21
CA GLU A 42 -18.80 -1.48 14.60
C GLU A 42 -18.10 -2.76 15.09
N ASN A 43 -18.81 -3.58 15.89
CA ASN A 43 -18.28 -4.87 16.34
C ASN A 43 -18.01 -5.83 15.16
N ALA A 44 -18.88 -5.82 14.16
CA ALA A 44 -18.67 -6.62 12.95
C ALA A 44 -17.51 -6.09 12.10
N LYS A 45 -17.27 -4.79 12.06
CA LYS A 45 -16.07 -4.20 11.42
C LYS A 45 -14.79 -4.68 12.10
N VAL A 46 -14.73 -4.59 13.43
CA VAL A 46 -13.59 -5.07 14.22
C VAL A 46 -13.34 -6.55 13.97
N LEU A 47 -14.40 -7.37 14.00
CA LEU A 47 -14.29 -8.80 13.76
C LEU A 47 -13.80 -9.12 12.34
N ARG A 48 -14.29 -8.40 11.31
CA ARG A 48 -13.79 -8.54 9.94
C ARG A 48 -12.31 -8.21 9.83
N GLN A 49 -11.86 -7.14 10.51
CA GLN A 49 -10.46 -6.76 10.52
C GLN A 49 -9.59 -7.85 11.15
N ILE A 50 -9.98 -8.36 12.31
CA ILE A 50 -9.26 -9.45 12.99
C ILE A 50 -9.20 -10.70 12.10
N MET A 51 -10.30 -11.06 11.45
CA MET A 51 -10.33 -12.20 10.54
C MET A 51 -9.40 -12.01 9.33
N LEU A 52 -9.41 -10.81 8.75
CA LEU A 52 -8.52 -10.47 7.64
C LEU A 52 -7.06 -10.57 8.06
N ASP A 53 -6.72 -10.06 9.24
CA ASP A 53 -5.37 -10.14 9.80
C ASP A 53 -4.93 -11.59 9.99
N ILE A 54 -5.80 -12.45 10.55
CA ILE A 54 -5.52 -13.88 10.72
C ILE A 54 -5.29 -14.56 9.36
N VAL A 55 -6.13 -14.27 8.36
CA VAL A 55 -6.00 -14.84 7.02
C VAL A 55 -4.70 -14.40 6.37
N ILE A 56 -4.36 -13.12 6.48
CA ILE A 56 -3.12 -12.58 5.92
C ILE A 56 -1.90 -13.20 6.63
N ASP A 57 -1.92 -13.32 7.95
CA ASP A 57 -0.84 -13.97 8.70
C ASP A 57 -0.67 -15.44 8.32
N PHE A 58 -1.77 -16.16 8.17
CA PHE A 58 -1.75 -17.56 7.74
C PHE A 58 -1.17 -17.72 6.33
N VAL A 59 -1.58 -16.86 5.39
CA VAL A 59 -1.03 -16.83 4.03
C VAL A 59 0.46 -16.51 4.06
N ASN A 60 0.87 -15.52 4.84
CA ASN A 60 2.27 -15.13 4.99
C ASN A 60 3.13 -16.28 5.55
N GLN A 61 2.65 -17.00 6.57
CA GLN A 61 3.35 -18.18 7.10
C GLN A 61 3.51 -19.29 6.07
N ARG A 62 2.47 -19.55 5.27
CA ARG A 62 2.49 -20.58 4.22
C ARG A 62 3.36 -20.22 3.02
N THR A 63 3.51 -18.95 2.72
CA THR A 63 4.31 -18.45 1.59
C THR A 63 5.78 -18.21 1.94
N GLY A 64 6.26 -18.73 3.05
CA GLY A 64 7.66 -18.64 3.45
C GLY A 64 7.99 -17.43 4.31
N GLY A 65 7.00 -16.90 5.04
CA GLY A 65 7.21 -15.81 6.00
C GLY A 65 7.45 -14.45 5.37
N SER A 66 7.11 -14.28 4.09
CA SER A 66 7.21 -12.99 3.44
C SER A 66 6.22 -12.00 4.09
N THR A 67 6.77 -11.00 4.75
CA THR A 67 6.02 -9.87 5.30
C THR A 67 5.71 -8.82 4.24
N LYS A 68 5.88 -9.13 2.96
CA LYS A 68 5.83 -8.19 1.85
C LYS A 68 4.57 -7.32 1.77
N TYR A 69 3.45 -7.81 2.28
CA TYR A 69 2.18 -7.08 2.27
C TYR A 69 1.69 -6.67 3.67
N ILE A 70 2.50 -6.83 4.71
CA ILE A 70 2.10 -6.51 6.08
C ILE A 70 1.74 -5.03 6.25
N ASN A 71 2.36 -4.19 5.46
CA ASN A 71 2.22 -2.74 5.50
C ASN A 71 0.83 -2.28 5.00
N GLN A 72 0.17 -3.10 4.17
CA GLN A 72 -1.19 -2.81 3.70
C GLN A 72 -2.24 -2.86 4.82
N ARG A 73 -1.88 -3.32 6.01
CA ARG A 73 -2.72 -3.29 7.21
C ARG A 73 -2.74 -1.93 7.88
N ASP A 74 -1.76 -1.09 7.57
CA ASP A 74 -1.72 0.27 8.09
C ASP A 74 -2.97 1.03 7.65
N ARG A 75 -3.63 1.70 8.60
CA ARG A 75 -4.83 2.49 8.33
C ARG A 75 -4.58 3.55 7.27
N ASP A 76 -3.40 4.12 7.25
CA ASP A 76 -3.02 5.22 6.36
C ASP A 76 -2.43 4.74 5.02
N PHE A 77 -2.18 3.41 4.89
CA PHE A 77 -1.58 2.83 3.67
C PHE A 77 -2.38 3.17 2.41
N ILE A 78 -3.70 2.98 2.42
CA ILE A 78 -4.54 3.22 1.23
C ILE A 78 -4.48 4.69 0.83
N SER A 79 -4.51 5.60 1.79
CA SER A 79 -4.42 7.04 1.54
C SER A 79 -3.07 7.41 0.94
N ALA A 80 -1.97 6.94 1.54
CA ALA A 80 -0.62 7.17 1.06
C ALA A 80 -0.38 6.56 -0.33
N PHE A 81 -0.89 5.35 -0.57
CA PHE A 81 -0.79 4.67 -1.85
C PHE A 81 -1.50 5.45 -2.98
N LEU A 82 -2.74 5.90 -2.74
CA LEU A 82 -3.49 6.68 -3.73
C LEU A 82 -2.84 8.05 -3.99
N GLN A 83 -2.30 8.67 -2.96
CA GLN A 83 -1.59 9.94 -3.08
C GLN A 83 -0.30 9.76 -3.90
N GLU A 84 0.48 8.71 -3.62
CA GLU A 84 1.68 8.38 -4.38
C GLU A 84 1.35 8.10 -5.86
N GLU A 85 0.27 7.36 -6.15
CA GLU A 85 -0.16 7.09 -7.52
C GLU A 85 -0.48 8.38 -8.31
N ASN A 86 -1.12 9.36 -7.67
CA ASN A 86 -1.40 10.65 -8.27
C ASN A 86 -0.13 11.44 -8.58
N TYR A 87 0.80 11.55 -7.62
CA TYR A 87 2.06 12.27 -7.82
C TYR A 87 2.98 11.57 -8.82
N ARG A 88 2.95 10.24 -8.86
CA ARG A 88 3.61 9.49 -9.92
C ARG A 88 3.08 9.85 -11.30
N ARG A 89 1.76 10.00 -11.45
CA ARG A 89 1.15 10.43 -12.71
C ARG A 89 1.62 11.82 -13.07
N GLU A 90 1.61 12.75 -12.14
CA GLU A 90 2.14 14.10 -12.34
C GLU A 90 3.60 14.10 -12.77
N PHE A 91 4.43 13.28 -12.13
CA PHE A 91 5.84 13.12 -12.47
C PHE A 91 6.04 12.54 -13.89
N THR A 92 5.31 11.48 -14.23
CA THR A 92 5.39 10.88 -15.55
C THR A 92 4.87 11.82 -16.65
N ASP A 93 3.84 12.61 -16.36
CA ASP A 93 3.35 13.66 -17.23
C ASP A 93 4.38 14.78 -17.41
N ALA A 94 5.03 15.20 -16.33
CA ALA A 94 6.11 16.17 -16.42
C ALA A 94 7.29 15.67 -17.27
N LEU A 95 7.68 14.42 -17.14
CA LEU A 95 8.69 13.80 -18.02
C LEU A 95 8.23 13.76 -19.48
N ARG A 96 6.97 13.45 -19.75
CA ARG A 96 6.42 13.42 -21.12
C ARG A 96 6.41 14.81 -21.76
N ASP A 97 5.92 15.78 -21.03
CA ASP A 97 5.56 17.09 -21.59
C ASP A 97 6.75 18.06 -21.61
N TYR A 98 7.67 17.95 -20.66
CA TYR A 98 8.75 18.92 -20.47
C TYR A 98 10.16 18.36 -20.71
N VAL A 99 10.31 17.07 -21.08
CA VAL A 99 11.62 16.43 -21.28
C VAL A 99 11.74 15.83 -22.67
N SER A 100 12.79 16.25 -23.39
CA SER A 100 13.12 15.80 -24.75
C SER A 100 14.03 14.55 -24.70
N MET A 101 13.48 13.44 -24.22
CA MET A 101 14.13 12.13 -24.19
C MET A 101 13.15 11.05 -24.65
N GLY A 102 13.68 9.89 -25.08
CA GLY A 102 12.90 8.72 -25.40
C GLY A 102 12.22 8.09 -24.18
N ASN A 103 11.48 7.01 -24.37
CA ASN A 103 10.70 6.34 -23.31
C ASN A 103 11.56 5.77 -22.17
N SER A 104 12.86 5.58 -22.38
CA SER A 104 13.79 5.15 -21.33
C SER A 104 13.85 6.09 -20.12
N LYS A 105 13.49 7.37 -20.31
CA LYS A 105 13.45 8.36 -19.20
C LYS A 105 12.60 7.91 -18.01
N TYR A 106 11.47 7.25 -18.26
CA TYR A 106 10.59 6.80 -17.18
C TYR A 106 11.27 5.76 -16.29
N ALA A 107 11.92 4.75 -16.86
CA ALA A 107 12.64 3.74 -16.11
C ALA A 107 13.87 4.33 -15.41
N ILE A 108 14.68 5.12 -16.13
CA ILE A 108 15.90 5.72 -15.60
C ILE A 108 15.62 6.60 -14.38
N TYR A 109 14.63 7.47 -14.45
CA TYR A 109 14.36 8.42 -13.37
C TYR A 109 13.57 7.79 -12.23
N THR A 110 12.74 6.77 -12.49
CA THR A 110 12.19 5.93 -11.42
C THR A 110 13.30 5.22 -10.66
N ASP A 111 14.24 4.57 -11.34
CA ASP A 111 15.38 3.91 -10.70
C ASP A 111 16.26 4.88 -9.92
N LYS A 112 16.48 6.09 -10.44
CA LYS A 112 17.22 7.15 -9.71
C LYS A 112 16.53 7.55 -8.41
N ILE A 113 15.20 7.70 -8.41
CA ILE A 113 14.43 7.99 -7.19
C ILE A 113 14.59 6.85 -6.18
N TYR A 114 14.46 5.60 -6.60
CA TYR A 114 14.66 4.44 -5.74
C TYR A 114 16.10 4.37 -5.19
N GLN A 115 17.10 4.61 -6.02
CA GLN A 115 18.49 4.65 -5.58
C GLN A 115 18.77 5.78 -4.59
N SER A 116 18.15 6.94 -4.77
CA SER A 116 18.25 8.06 -3.85
C SER A 116 17.67 7.75 -2.48
N ILE A 117 16.51 7.07 -2.42
CA ILE A 117 15.78 6.76 -1.18
C ILE A 117 16.31 5.47 -0.53
N PHE A 118 16.46 4.39 -1.30
CA PHE A 118 16.76 3.03 -0.79
C PHE A 118 18.19 2.58 -1.01
N ARG A 119 19.00 3.32 -1.78
CA ARG A 119 20.31 2.93 -2.26
C ARG A 119 20.32 1.75 -3.23
N GLU A 120 19.15 1.32 -3.69
CA GLU A 120 18.92 0.19 -4.58
C GLU A 120 17.97 0.58 -5.72
N LYS A 121 18.09 -0.09 -6.86
CA LYS A 121 17.12 0.04 -7.95
C LYS A 121 15.85 -0.73 -7.64
N ALA A 122 14.75 -0.37 -8.30
CA ALA A 122 13.48 -1.08 -8.13
C ALA A 122 13.58 -2.59 -8.36
N GLN A 123 14.41 -3.03 -9.31
CA GLN A 123 14.63 -4.45 -9.60
C GLN A 123 15.42 -5.15 -8.49
N GLU A 124 16.43 -4.52 -7.92
CA GLU A 124 17.22 -5.06 -6.81
C GLU A 124 16.34 -5.20 -5.56
N TYR A 125 15.52 -4.20 -5.28
CA TYR A 125 14.54 -4.25 -4.19
C TYR A 125 13.55 -5.41 -4.37
N LYS A 126 13.06 -5.68 -5.60
CA LYS A 126 12.23 -6.85 -5.89
C LYS A 126 12.94 -8.16 -5.59
N GLN A 127 14.22 -8.28 -5.86
CA GLN A 127 15.02 -9.48 -5.58
C GLN A 127 15.16 -9.71 -4.07
N VAL A 128 15.45 -8.66 -3.31
CA VAL A 128 15.57 -8.74 -1.84
C VAL A 128 14.28 -9.23 -1.20
N LEU A 129 13.13 -8.77 -1.68
CA LEU A 129 11.81 -9.16 -1.17
C LEU A 129 11.23 -10.42 -1.84
N HIS A 130 11.98 -11.07 -2.73
CA HIS A 130 11.50 -12.24 -3.50
C HIS A 130 10.17 -11.97 -4.23
N LEU A 131 10.02 -10.75 -4.78
CA LEU A 131 8.83 -10.37 -5.54
C LEU A 131 8.88 -10.94 -6.96
N SER A 132 7.71 -11.33 -7.49
CA SER A 132 7.60 -11.70 -8.90
C SER A 132 7.71 -10.47 -9.81
N LYS A 133 7.90 -10.70 -11.11
CA LYS A 133 7.95 -9.59 -12.09
C LYS A 133 6.65 -8.77 -12.13
N ARG A 134 5.52 -9.39 -11.78
CA ARG A 134 4.19 -8.76 -11.81
C ARG A 134 3.87 -7.98 -10.55
N ASP A 135 4.53 -8.28 -9.44
CA ASP A 135 4.30 -7.62 -8.16
C ASP A 135 4.79 -6.17 -8.23
N SER A 136 4.02 -5.27 -7.67
CA SER A 136 4.44 -3.88 -7.48
C SER A 136 5.29 -3.76 -6.23
N VAL A 137 6.42 -3.06 -6.32
CA VAL A 137 7.27 -2.77 -5.15
C VAL A 137 6.52 -1.90 -4.14
N ARG A 138 5.67 -1.00 -4.61
CA ARG A 138 4.91 -0.07 -3.78
C ARG A 138 3.93 -0.75 -2.86
N ASP A 139 3.34 -1.87 -3.30
CA ASP A 139 2.41 -2.66 -2.49
C ASP A 139 3.07 -3.23 -1.22
N THR A 140 4.40 -3.21 -1.15
CA THR A 140 5.17 -3.72 -0.02
C THR A 140 5.75 -2.64 0.89
N MET A 141 5.51 -1.36 0.57
CA MET A 141 6.09 -0.24 1.29
C MET A 141 5.21 0.20 2.47
N TYR A 142 5.84 0.80 3.46
CA TYR A 142 5.15 1.50 4.54
C TYR A 142 4.54 2.80 4.03
N SER A 143 3.47 3.27 4.70
CA SER A 143 2.80 4.53 4.37
C SER A 143 3.76 5.71 4.34
N GLU A 144 4.66 5.80 5.32
CA GLU A 144 5.67 6.87 5.39
C GLU A 144 6.66 6.85 4.22
N VAL A 145 6.96 5.64 3.72
CA VAL A 145 7.83 5.49 2.55
C VAL A 145 7.11 5.89 1.28
N LEU A 146 5.83 5.54 1.15
CA LEU A 146 4.98 5.98 0.04
C LEU A 146 4.86 7.50 0.02
N ASP A 147 4.65 8.14 1.17
CA ASP A 147 4.59 9.59 1.31
C ASP A 147 5.93 10.26 0.94
N LEU A 148 7.05 9.63 1.29
CA LEU A 148 8.37 10.12 0.90
C LEU A 148 8.57 10.07 -0.61
N ILE A 149 8.22 8.95 -1.26
CA ILE A 149 8.28 8.80 -2.72
C ILE A 149 7.38 9.82 -3.39
N ALA A 150 6.14 9.95 -2.92
CA ALA A 150 5.15 10.90 -3.40
C ALA A 150 5.67 12.34 -3.36
N SER A 151 6.25 12.73 -2.22
CA SER A 151 6.83 14.06 -2.03
C SER A 151 8.02 14.30 -2.96
N TYR A 152 8.85 13.28 -3.17
CA TYR A 152 10.00 13.33 -4.07
C TYR A 152 9.56 13.48 -5.53
N GLU A 153 8.60 12.68 -5.99
CA GLU A 153 8.03 12.74 -7.34
C GLU A 153 7.34 14.08 -7.61
N CYS A 154 6.53 14.57 -6.67
CA CYS A 154 5.86 15.87 -6.77
C CYS A 154 6.85 17.04 -6.88
N GLY A 155 7.85 17.09 -5.98
CA GLY A 155 8.86 18.14 -5.99
C GLY A 155 9.68 18.14 -7.27
N LEU A 156 10.07 16.96 -7.74
CA LEU A 156 10.82 16.83 -8.99
C LEU A 156 9.99 17.22 -10.22
N ALA A 157 8.71 16.86 -10.27
CA ALA A 157 7.78 17.25 -11.31
C ALA A 157 7.65 18.79 -11.40
N ALA A 158 7.50 19.44 -10.25
CA ALA A 158 7.41 20.89 -10.17
C ALA A 158 8.69 21.57 -10.70
N MET A 159 9.88 21.08 -10.28
CA MET A 159 11.15 21.61 -10.75
C MET A 159 11.37 21.41 -12.27
N ILE A 160 10.99 20.24 -12.81
CA ILE A 160 11.08 19.97 -14.26
C ILE A 160 10.21 20.96 -15.04
N LYS A 161 8.98 21.18 -14.59
CA LYS A 161 8.06 22.12 -15.22
C LYS A 161 8.57 23.55 -15.17
N ASP A 162 9.04 23.98 -14.00
CA ASP A 162 9.56 25.34 -13.81
C ASP A 162 10.78 25.59 -14.68
N GLN A 163 11.76 24.72 -14.67
CA GLN A 163 12.98 24.84 -15.47
C GLN A 163 12.69 24.84 -16.98
N SER A 164 11.81 23.97 -17.45
CA SER A 164 11.39 23.95 -18.85
C SER A 164 10.67 25.22 -19.26
N THR A 165 9.84 25.77 -18.38
CA THR A 165 9.12 27.04 -18.61
C THR A 165 10.10 28.21 -18.69
N GLN A 166 11.09 28.27 -17.80
CA GLN A 166 12.13 29.29 -17.81
C GLN A 166 12.97 29.26 -19.12
N LEU A 167 13.27 28.05 -19.60
CA LEU A 167 14.03 27.89 -20.85
C LEU A 167 13.17 28.06 -22.11
N GLY A 168 11.85 28.06 -22.00
CA GLY A 168 10.93 28.12 -23.14
C GLY A 168 10.99 26.90 -24.06
N ARG A 169 11.59 25.79 -23.61
CA ARG A 169 11.73 24.53 -24.34
C ARG A 169 11.85 23.33 -23.41
N LYS A 170 11.68 22.13 -23.97
CA LYS A 170 11.88 20.89 -23.22
C LYS A 170 13.34 20.72 -22.78
N LEU A 171 13.52 20.15 -21.60
CA LEU A 171 14.83 19.81 -21.05
C LEU A 171 15.47 18.67 -21.84
N ASN A 172 16.76 18.76 -22.08
CA ASN A 172 17.55 17.64 -22.61
C ASN A 172 18.03 16.73 -21.47
N ASN A 173 18.73 15.63 -21.83
CA ASN A 173 19.20 14.64 -20.87
C ASN A 173 20.17 15.22 -19.83
N TRP A 174 21.07 16.11 -20.23
CA TRP A 174 22.05 16.73 -19.33
C TRP A 174 21.38 17.65 -18.32
N GLU A 175 20.52 18.54 -18.80
CA GLU A 175 19.77 19.47 -17.96
C GLU A 175 18.88 18.75 -16.95
N LEU A 176 18.23 17.65 -17.35
CA LEU A 176 17.43 16.84 -16.44
C LEU A 176 18.30 16.12 -15.42
N SER A 177 19.49 15.63 -15.81
CA SER A 177 20.42 14.98 -14.88
C SER A 177 20.98 15.96 -13.84
N ASP A 178 21.33 17.17 -14.28
CA ASP A 178 21.82 18.23 -13.39
C ASP A 178 20.72 18.68 -12.42
N LEU A 179 19.50 18.86 -12.93
CA LEU A 179 18.34 19.20 -12.12
C LEU A 179 18.06 18.12 -11.06
N PHE A 180 18.13 16.85 -11.44
CA PHE A 180 17.96 15.74 -10.51
C PHE A 180 19.06 15.75 -9.41
N SER A 181 20.31 15.95 -9.79
CA SER A 181 21.42 16.02 -8.84
C SER A 181 21.29 17.20 -7.88
N ALA A 182 20.84 18.35 -8.37
CA ALA A 182 20.55 19.51 -7.55
C ALA A 182 19.40 19.23 -6.56
N PHE A 183 18.33 18.58 -7.03
CA PHE A 183 17.17 18.21 -6.20
C PHE A 183 17.57 17.20 -5.11
N GLU A 184 18.33 16.15 -5.46
CA GLU A 184 18.80 15.13 -4.52
C GLU A 184 19.71 15.74 -3.44
N SER A 185 20.46 16.78 -3.77
CA SER A 185 21.38 17.45 -2.83
C SER A 185 20.68 18.37 -1.82
N LEU A 186 19.37 18.62 -1.96
CA LEU A 186 18.63 19.50 -1.05
C LEU A 186 18.70 19.00 0.39
N PRO A 187 18.98 19.88 1.37
CA PRO A 187 19.14 19.47 2.77
C PRO A 187 17.91 18.79 3.37
N LEU A 188 16.72 19.07 2.83
CA LEU A 188 15.46 18.50 3.33
C LEU A 188 15.37 16.98 3.19
N TRP A 189 16.06 16.38 2.22
CA TRP A 189 16.04 14.92 1.99
C TRP A 189 16.98 14.14 2.91
N LYS A 190 18.07 14.76 3.36
CA LYS A 190 19.08 14.10 4.20
C LYS A 190 18.55 13.44 5.47
N PRO A 191 17.67 14.09 6.27
CA PRO A 191 17.13 13.47 7.48
C PRO A 191 16.17 12.31 7.21
N LEU A 192 15.55 12.27 6.02
CA LEU A 192 14.54 11.29 5.63
C LEU A 192 15.17 10.02 5.03
N ILE A 193 16.31 10.17 4.36
CA ILE A 193 17.02 9.08 3.67
C ILE A 193 17.97 8.32 4.61
N LEU A 194 18.45 8.94 5.69
CA LEU A 194 19.41 8.35 6.64
C LEU A 194 18.73 7.57 7.80
N ARG A 195 17.43 7.44 7.81
CA ARG A 195 16.67 6.61 8.75
C ARG A 195 16.33 5.26 8.15
#